data_c14463cf3e9b0ff71ee15b24d2ba2729
#
_entry.id   c14463cf3e9b0ff71ee15b24d2ba2729
#
_cell.length_a   1.000
_cell.length_b   1.000
_cell.length_c   1.000
_cell.angle_alpha   90.00
_cell.angle_beta   90.00
_cell.angle_gamma   90.00
#
_symmetry.space_group_name_H-M   'P 1'
#
loop_
_entity.id
_entity.type
_entity.pdbx_description
1 polymer ?
#
loop_
_entity_poly.entity_id
_entity_poly.type
_entity_poly.pdbx_seq_one_letter_code
_entity_poly.pdbx_strand_id
1 'polypeptide(L)'
;DAFKFTWKPGDPNKPHFFWESDVAKWIEAVAYICHVKKDNELMKIVDDIVDLIEKNQDESGYFNVYFTIVEPENRWKIRTAHELYCAGHLIEAALAYYEATGKRKFLDLMCKYADHIEKVFMKEKSAKFKTPVMKKLNLPWSGFIV
;
A
#
# COMPACT_ATOMS: atom_id res chain seq x y z
N ASP A 1 9.76 -0.47 12.71
CA ASP A 1 10.96 -0.41 11.84
C ASP A 1 10.68 -0.82 10.37
N ALA A 2 9.56 -1.50 10.07
CA ALA A 2 9.26 -2.01 8.73
C ALA A 2 9.39 -0.94 7.64
N PHE A 3 8.83 0.25 7.85
CA PHE A 3 8.81 1.32 6.85
C PHE A 3 10.03 2.24 6.83
N LYS A 4 11.11 1.89 7.55
CA LYS A 4 12.38 2.65 7.49
C LYS A 4 13.19 2.40 6.21
N PHE A 5 12.92 1.32 5.50
CA PHE A 5 13.62 0.91 4.27
C PHE A 5 15.15 0.77 4.45
N THR A 6 15.58 0.34 5.63
CA THR A 6 17.00 0.27 6.00
C THR A 6 17.61 -1.13 5.90
N TRP A 7 16.81 -2.17 5.66
CA TRP A 7 17.27 -3.55 5.57
C TRP A 7 18.27 -3.74 4.41
N LYS A 8 19.32 -4.55 4.64
CA LYS A 8 20.31 -4.94 3.65
C LYS A 8 20.50 -6.46 3.66
N PRO A 9 20.95 -7.08 2.55
CA PRO A 9 21.28 -8.48 2.52
C PRO A 9 22.27 -8.86 3.64
N GLY A 10 21.89 -9.84 4.46
CA GLY A 10 22.62 -10.25 5.65
C GLY A 10 22.08 -9.74 6.98
N ASP A 11 21.23 -8.70 6.96
CA ASP A 11 20.56 -8.23 8.16
C ASP A 11 19.45 -9.22 8.60
N PRO A 12 19.15 -9.30 9.91
CA PRO A 12 18.02 -10.05 10.40
C PRO A 12 16.69 -9.43 9.92
N ASN A 13 15.60 -10.17 10.04
CA ASN A 13 14.24 -9.69 9.73
C ASN A 13 14.09 -9.17 8.29
N LYS A 14 14.44 -10.02 7.32
CA LYS A 14 14.18 -9.72 5.90
C LYS A 14 12.72 -9.29 5.70
N PRO A 15 12.45 -8.19 4.97
CA PRO A 15 11.10 -7.77 4.64
C PRO A 15 10.27 -8.90 4.05
N HIS A 16 8.98 -8.92 4.38
CA HIS A 16 8.01 -9.88 3.89
C HIS A 16 6.95 -9.18 3.04
N PHE A 17 6.28 -9.91 2.17
CA PHE A 17 5.25 -9.39 1.24
C PHE A 17 4.05 -8.71 1.91
N PHE A 18 3.81 -8.98 3.19
CA PHE A 18 2.62 -8.52 3.92
C PHE A 18 2.89 -7.40 4.93
N TRP A 19 4.10 -6.90 5.03
CA TRP A 19 4.42 -5.88 6.04
C TRP A 19 3.51 -4.66 5.94
N GLU A 20 3.24 -4.21 4.72
CA GLU A 20 2.36 -3.06 4.51
C GLU A 20 0.94 -3.34 5.00
N SER A 21 0.38 -4.50 4.68
CA SER A 21 -0.98 -4.86 5.10
C SER A 21 -1.09 -5.06 6.60
N ASP A 22 -0.07 -5.61 7.26
CA ASP A 22 -0.07 -5.80 8.71
C ASP A 22 -0.02 -4.46 9.45
N VAL A 23 0.87 -3.55 9.01
CA VAL A 23 0.93 -2.19 9.56
C VAL A 23 -0.34 -1.41 9.27
N ALA A 24 -0.90 -1.52 8.05
CA ALA A 24 -2.13 -0.84 7.67
C ALA A 24 -3.32 -1.26 8.55
N LYS A 25 -3.53 -2.55 8.76
CA LYS A 25 -4.59 -3.08 9.65
C LYS A 25 -4.43 -2.57 11.08
N TRP A 26 -3.18 -2.50 11.56
CA TRP A 26 -2.91 -1.93 12.88
C TRP A 26 -3.26 -0.42 12.93
N ILE A 27 -2.88 0.36 11.90
CA ILE A 27 -3.24 1.79 11.81
C ILE A 27 -4.76 1.96 11.80
N GLU A 28 -5.47 1.18 11.00
CA GLU A 28 -6.92 1.21 10.90
C GLU A 28 -7.58 0.93 12.25
N ALA A 29 -7.13 -0.13 12.96
CA ALA A 29 -7.62 -0.45 14.29
C ALA A 29 -7.38 0.70 15.29
N VAL A 30 -6.18 1.33 15.28
CA VAL A 30 -5.87 2.48 16.12
C VAL A 30 -6.77 3.67 15.76
N ALA A 31 -6.99 3.93 14.48
CA ALA A 31 -7.87 5.01 14.04
C ALA A 31 -9.30 4.84 14.57
N TYR A 32 -9.87 3.64 14.48
CA TYR A 32 -11.19 3.34 15.06
C TYR A 32 -11.24 3.48 16.57
N ILE A 33 -10.21 3.01 17.29
CA ILE A 33 -10.13 3.20 18.75
C ILE A 33 -10.08 4.69 19.09
N CYS A 34 -9.23 5.46 18.42
CA CYS A 34 -9.05 6.89 18.69
C CYS A 34 -10.24 7.74 18.23
N HIS A 35 -11.04 7.26 17.28
CA HIS A 35 -12.31 7.89 16.91
C HIS A 35 -13.31 7.87 18.08
N VAL A 36 -13.35 6.75 18.83
CA VAL A 36 -14.23 6.57 20.00
C VAL A 36 -13.63 7.19 21.27
N LYS A 37 -12.35 6.94 21.50
CA LYS A 37 -11.63 7.40 22.68
C LYS A 37 -10.26 7.95 22.28
N LYS A 38 -10.10 9.26 22.35
CA LYS A 38 -8.84 9.92 22.00
C LYS A 38 -7.67 9.35 22.79
N ASP A 39 -6.65 8.93 22.09
CA ASP A 39 -5.35 8.49 22.61
C ASP A 39 -4.25 9.16 21.81
N ASN A 40 -3.65 10.21 22.36
CA ASN A 40 -2.65 11.01 21.68
C ASN A 40 -1.31 10.27 21.50
N GLU A 41 -0.98 9.32 22.38
CA GLU A 41 0.26 8.53 22.27
C GLU A 41 0.15 7.53 21.13
N LEU A 42 -0.95 6.78 21.05
CA LEU A 42 -1.21 5.88 19.92
C LEU A 42 -1.27 6.65 18.59
N MET A 43 -1.96 7.80 18.58
CA MET A 43 -2.08 8.58 17.35
C MET A 43 -0.73 9.16 16.91
N LYS A 44 0.13 9.54 17.87
CA LYS A 44 1.50 9.97 17.54
C LYS A 44 2.30 8.85 16.83
N ILE A 45 2.15 7.60 17.26
CA ILE A 45 2.81 6.48 16.60
C ILE A 45 2.33 6.36 15.14
N VAL A 46 1.02 6.54 14.91
CA VAL A 46 0.48 6.54 13.53
C VAL A 46 1.04 7.71 12.72
N ASP A 47 1.09 8.92 13.29
CA ASP A 47 1.69 10.09 12.63
C ASP A 47 3.15 9.81 12.22
N ASP A 48 3.95 9.22 13.11
CA ASP A 48 5.35 8.87 12.84
C ASP A 48 5.47 7.82 11.72
N ILE A 49 4.51 6.88 11.62
CA ILE A 49 4.45 5.90 10.51
C ILE A 49 4.08 6.60 9.21
N VAL A 50 3.12 7.50 9.22
CA VAL A 50 2.72 8.27 8.03
C VAL A 50 3.88 9.11 7.50
N ASP A 51 4.71 9.68 8.38
CA ASP A 51 5.93 10.40 8.01
C ASP A 51 6.96 9.48 7.33
N LEU A 52 7.06 8.22 7.80
CA LEU A 52 7.93 7.23 7.14
C LEU A 52 7.39 6.83 5.76
N ILE A 53 6.08 6.72 5.58
CA ILE A 53 5.47 6.45 4.28
C ILE A 53 5.79 7.60 3.32
N GLU A 54 5.56 8.85 3.75
CA GLU A 54 5.86 10.04 2.93
C GLU A 54 7.32 10.07 2.51
N LYS A 55 8.23 9.84 3.45
CA LYS A 55 9.69 9.86 3.20
C LYS A 55 10.14 8.81 2.19
N ASN A 56 9.49 7.64 2.19
CA ASN A 56 9.96 6.46 1.44
C ASN A 56 9.04 6.10 0.26
N GLN A 57 7.95 6.85 0.03
CA GLN A 57 7.13 6.68 -1.16
C GLN A 57 7.91 7.11 -2.40
N ASP A 58 7.92 6.27 -3.42
CA ASP A 58 8.53 6.54 -4.71
C ASP A 58 7.86 7.76 -5.39
N GLU A 59 8.61 8.53 -6.18
CA GLU A 59 8.08 9.70 -6.91
C GLU A 59 6.87 9.36 -7.78
N SER A 60 6.80 8.13 -8.28
CA SER A 60 5.65 7.63 -9.03
C SER A 60 4.40 7.40 -8.19
N GLY A 61 4.50 7.47 -6.86
CA GLY A 61 3.45 7.14 -5.91
C GLY A 61 3.48 5.70 -5.40
N TYR A 62 4.35 4.83 -5.93
CA TYR A 62 4.47 3.44 -5.47
C TYR A 62 4.98 3.35 -4.03
N PHE A 63 4.42 2.42 -3.24
CA PHE A 63 4.88 2.13 -1.89
C PHE A 63 4.77 0.65 -1.59
N ASN A 64 5.89 -0.02 -1.44
CA ASN A 64 6.02 -1.39 -0.94
C ASN A 64 7.46 -1.63 -0.51
N VAL A 65 7.67 -2.15 0.70
CA VAL A 65 9.02 -2.35 1.27
C VAL A 65 9.76 -3.44 0.51
N TYR A 66 9.14 -4.62 0.35
CA TYR A 66 9.80 -5.76 -0.27
C TYR A 66 10.25 -5.46 -1.71
N PHE A 67 9.33 -4.96 -2.54
CA PHE A 67 9.61 -4.63 -3.94
C PHE A 67 10.30 -3.27 -4.13
N THR A 68 10.74 -2.64 -3.07
CA THR A 68 11.62 -1.47 -3.17
C THR A 68 13.06 -1.82 -2.81
N ILE A 69 13.28 -2.65 -1.77
CA ILE A 69 14.63 -2.90 -1.26
C ILE A 69 15.12 -4.33 -1.43
N VAL A 70 14.24 -5.31 -1.72
CA VAL A 70 14.64 -6.72 -1.88
C VAL A 70 14.64 -7.15 -3.34
N GLU A 71 13.55 -6.92 -4.06
CA GLU A 71 13.37 -7.37 -5.45
C GLU A 71 12.68 -6.29 -6.31
N PRO A 72 13.28 -5.11 -6.50
CA PRO A 72 12.66 -4.00 -7.21
C PRO A 72 12.31 -4.31 -8.66
N GLU A 73 13.06 -5.21 -9.31
CA GLU A 73 12.81 -5.68 -10.66
C GLU A 73 11.53 -6.51 -10.80
N ASN A 74 10.99 -7.03 -9.68
CA ASN A 74 9.79 -7.86 -9.67
C ASN A 74 8.50 -7.09 -9.34
N ARG A 75 8.54 -5.77 -9.20
CA ARG A 75 7.34 -4.93 -9.00
C ARG A 75 6.25 -5.30 -10.00
N TRP A 76 5.04 -5.57 -9.51
CA TRP A 76 3.85 -5.90 -10.29
C TRP A 76 3.98 -7.14 -11.19
N LYS A 77 5.00 -8.00 -11.02
CA LYS A 77 5.19 -9.20 -11.86
C LYS A 77 4.68 -10.47 -11.22
N ILE A 78 4.63 -10.54 -9.90
CA ILE A 78 4.30 -11.75 -9.14
C ILE A 78 2.88 -11.61 -8.59
N ARG A 79 1.91 -12.25 -9.23
CA ARG A 79 0.49 -12.18 -8.84
C ARG A 79 0.24 -12.56 -7.37
N THR A 80 0.96 -13.55 -6.86
CA THR A 80 0.81 -14.08 -5.49
C THR A 80 1.61 -13.29 -4.45
N ALA A 81 2.27 -12.20 -4.82
CA ALA A 81 3.03 -11.35 -3.90
C ALA A 81 2.18 -10.24 -3.25
N HIS A 82 0.87 -10.23 -3.53
CA HIS A 82 -0.12 -9.43 -2.80
C HIS A 82 0.10 -7.91 -2.81
N GLU A 83 0.78 -7.34 -3.82
CA GLU A 83 1.03 -5.89 -3.87
C GLU A 83 -0.26 -5.06 -3.88
N LEU A 84 -1.28 -5.46 -4.68
CA LEU A 84 -2.60 -4.78 -4.69
C LEU A 84 -3.36 -4.99 -3.38
N TYR A 85 -3.23 -6.14 -2.74
CA TYR A 85 -3.82 -6.40 -1.43
C TYR A 85 -3.23 -5.47 -0.36
N CYS A 86 -1.90 -5.33 -0.32
CA CYS A 86 -1.23 -4.41 0.59
C CYS A 86 -1.63 -2.94 0.31
N ALA A 87 -1.71 -2.55 -0.97
CA ALA A 87 -2.17 -1.22 -1.36
C ALA A 87 -3.61 -0.96 -0.92
N GLY A 88 -4.50 -1.94 -1.07
CA GLY A 88 -5.90 -1.83 -0.61
C GLY A 88 -5.99 -1.54 0.88
N HIS A 89 -5.30 -2.32 1.72
CA HIS A 89 -5.28 -2.08 3.17
C HIS A 89 -4.67 -0.74 3.58
N LEU A 90 -3.63 -0.27 2.87
CA LEU A 90 -3.08 1.07 3.13
C LEU A 90 -4.10 2.17 2.79
N ILE A 91 -4.88 2.02 1.72
CA ILE A 91 -5.93 2.97 1.34
C ILE A 91 -7.05 2.97 2.39
N GLU A 92 -7.50 1.80 2.86
CA GLU A 92 -8.50 1.67 3.93
C GLU A 92 -8.01 2.32 5.22
N ALA A 93 -6.77 2.05 5.63
CA ALA A 93 -6.17 2.67 6.81
C ALA A 93 -6.07 4.20 6.68
N ALA A 94 -5.78 4.72 5.48
CA ALA A 94 -5.71 6.16 5.24
C ALA A 94 -7.07 6.84 5.35
N LEU A 95 -8.13 6.18 4.92
CA LEU A 95 -9.51 6.65 5.08
C LEU A 95 -9.90 6.67 6.56
N ALA A 96 -9.68 5.57 7.29
CA ALA A 96 -9.98 5.49 8.72
C ALA A 96 -9.20 6.56 9.52
N TYR A 97 -7.92 6.75 9.21
CA TYR A 97 -7.10 7.79 9.83
C TYR A 97 -7.64 9.21 9.54
N TYR A 98 -8.04 9.49 8.29
CA TYR A 98 -8.64 10.78 7.94
C TYR A 98 -9.96 11.01 8.67
N GLU A 99 -10.84 10.02 8.74
CA GLU A 99 -12.11 10.11 9.46
C GLU A 99 -11.92 10.35 10.96
N ALA A 100 -10.91 9.72 11.56
CA ALA A 100 -10.62 9.88 12.99
C ALA A 100 -9.94 11.21 13.34
N THR A 101 -9.16 11.79 12.43
CA THR A 101 -8.27 12.92 12.74
C THR A 101 -8.49 14.19 11.93
N GLY A 102 -9.12 14.09 10.76
CA GLY A 102 -9.19 15.17 9.76
C GLY A 102 -7.87 15.44 9.02
N LYS A 103 -6.78 14.73 9.32
CA LYS A 103 -5.47 14.92 8.69
C LYS A 103 -5.41 14.25 7.32
N ARG A 104 -5.18 15.03 6.27
CA ARG A 104 -5.19 14.54 4.88
C ARG A 104 -3.91 13.88 4.41
N LYS A 105 -2.80 14.07 5.10
CA LYS A 105 -1.45 13.66 4.65
C LYS A 105 -1.42 12.21 4.15
N PHE A 106 -1.88 11.26 4.97
CA PHE A 106 -1.86 9.84 4.60
C PHE A 106 -2.80 9.55 3.41
N LEU A 107 -3.98 10.17 3.41
CA LEU A 107 -4.93 10.04 2.29
C LEU A 107 -4.32 10.57 0.98
N ASP A 108 -3.63 11.71 1.01
CA ASP A 108 -3.00 12.29 -0.18
C ASP A 108 -1.86 11.42 -0.72
N LEU A 109 -1.09 10.76 0.16
CA LEU A 109 -0.09 9.76 -0.23
C LEU A 109 -0.74 8.54 -0.90
N MET A 110 -1.88 8.08 -0.38
CA MET A 110 -2.60 6.94 -0.95
C MET A 110 -3.32 7.29 -2.25
N CYS A 111 -3.76 8.53 -2.45
CA CYS A 111 -4.23 9.00 -3.76
C CYS A 111 -3.13 8.89 -4.82
N LYS A 112 -1.90 9.32 -4.52
CA LYS A 112 -0.75 9.14 -5.43
C LYS A 112 -0.50 7.67 -5.74
N TYR A 113 -0.65 6.79 -4.75
CA TYR A 113 -0.49 5.35 -4.94
C TYR A 113 -1.60 4.77 -5.83
N ALA A 114 -2.84 5.20 -5.65
CA ALA A 114 -3.97 4.82 -6.50
C ALA A 114 -3.77 5.27 -7.95
N ASP A 115 -3.29 6.50 -8.17
CA ASP A 115 -2.96 7.02 -9.51
C ASP A 115 -1.85 6.19 -10.17
N HIS A 116 -0.84 5.77 -9.40
CA HIS A 116 0.20 4.86 -9.87
C HIS A 116 -0.37 3.51 -10.31
N ILE A 117 -1.26 2.92 -9.48
CA ILE A 117 -1.92 1.64 -9.79
C ILE A 117 -2.77 1.79 -11.06
N GLU A 118 -3.56 2.86 -11.18
CA GLU A 118 -4.33 3.15 -12.40
C GLU A 118 -3.43 3.21 -13.62
N LYS A 119 -2.35 3.97 -13.56
CA LYS A 119 -1.39 4.07 -14.66
C LYS A 119 -0.84 2.71 -15.08
N VAL A 120 -0.41 1.89 -14.12
CA VAL A 120 0.20 0.57 -14.38
C VAL A 120 -0.82 -0.40 -14.98
N PHE A 121 -2.02 -0.49 -14.41
CA PHE A 121 -2.98 -1.54 -14.75
C PHE A 121 -3.96 -1.12 -15.86
N MET A 122 -4.38 0.14 -15.86
CA MET A 122 -5.37 0.63 -16.82
C MET A 122 -4.73 1.23 -18.08
N LYS A 123 -3.60 1.93 -17.97
CA LYS A 123 -2.97 2.60 -19.11
C LYS A 123 -1.82 1.79 -19.73
N GLU A 124 -0.96 1.19 -18.92
CA GLU A 124 0.24 0.53 -19.41
C GLU A 124 0.10 -0.99 -19.57
N LYS A 125 -0.61 -1.66 -18.68
CA LYS A 125 -0.75 -3.13 -18.68
C LYS A 125 -2.06 -3.66 -19.24
N SER A 126 -3.09 -2.84 -19.40
CA SER A 126 -4.35 -3.30 -19.98
C SER A 126 -4.18 -3.95 -21.36
N ALA A 127 -3.20 -3.52 -22.14
CA ALA A 127 -2.85 -4.12 -23.41
C ALA A 127 -2.11 -5.48 -23.28
N LYS A 128 -1.38 -5.70 -22.17
CA LYS A 128 -0.55 -6.92 -21.96
C LYS A 128 -1.30 -7.99 -21.17
N PHE A 129 -2.25 -7.62 -20.31
CA PHE A 129 -2.99 -8.57 -19.47
C PHE A 129 -4.34 -9.04 -20.04
N LYS A 130 -4.71 -8.62 -21.22
CA LYS A 130 -5.81 -9.27 -21.96
C LYS A 130 -5.39 -10.70 -22.29
N THR A 131 -5.57 -11.62 -21.34
CA THR A 131 -5.36 -13.05 -21.64
C THR A 131 -6.23 -13.45 -22.82
N PRO A 132 -5.82 -14.42 -23.62
CA PRO A 132 -6.64 -14.95 -24.73
C PRO A 132 -8.05 -15.32 -24.29
N VAL A 133 -8.23 -15.77 -23.06
CA VAL A 133 -9.53 -16.13 -22.45
C VAL A 133 -10.39 -14.89 -22.20
N MET A 134 -9.85 -13.79 -21.68
CA MET A 134 -10.61 -12.56 -21.44
C MET A 134 -11.01 -11.87 -22.75
N LYS A 135 -10.14 -11.91 -23.78
CA LYS A 135 -10.50 -11.46 -25.14
C LYS A 135 -11.65 -12.28 -25.73
N LYS A 136 -11.66 -13.60 -25.50
CA LYS A 136 -12.66 -14.52 -26.04
C LYS A 136 -14.02 -14.39 -25.36
N LEU A 137 -14.06 -13.98 -24.08
CA LEU A 137 -15.28 -13.86 -23.28
C LEU A 137 -15.85 -12.44 -23.23
N ASN A 138 -15.15 -11.46 -23.83
CA ASN A 138 -15.54 -10.03 -23.82
C ASN A 138 -15.90 -9.51 -22.42
N LEU A 139 -15.27 -10.08 -21.37
CA LEU A 139 -15.53 -9.72 -20.00
C LEU A 139 -14.86 -8.38 -19.68
N PRO A 140 -15.57 -7.43 -19.07
CA PRO A 140 -14.94 -6.25 -18.53
C PRO A 140 -13.91 -6.68 -17.48
N TRP A 141 -12.83 -5.93 -17.37
CA TRP A 141 -11.82 -6.11 -16.32
C TRP A 141 -12.47 -5.80 -14.97
N SER A 142 -13.20 -6.75 -14.41
CA SER A 142 -13.59 -6.69 -13.01
C SER A 142 -12.33 -7.03 -12.22
N GLY A 143 -11.70 -6.02 -11.65
CA GLY A 143 -10.51 -6.18 -10.84
C GLY A 143 -10.78 -7.26 -9.79
N PHE A 144 -9.94 -8.29 -9.77
CA PHE A 144 -9.89 -9.20 -8.65
C PHE A 144 -9.26 -8.44 -7.48
N ILE A 145 -10.10 -7.68 -6.77
CA ILE A 145 -9.88 -7.34 -5.38
C ILE A 145 -10.43 -8.53 -4.60
N VAL A 146 -9.61 -9.48 -4.29
CA VAL A 146 -9.81 -10.45 -3.20
C VAL A 146 -8.44 -10.70 -2.58
#